data_c13884349b2f373ca780678170bfc090
#
_entry.id   c13884349b2f373ca780678170bfc090
#
_cell.length_a   1.000
_cell.length_b   1.000
_cell.length_c   1.000
_cell.angle_alpha   90.00
_cell.angle_beta   90.00
_cell.angle_gamma   90.00
#
_symmetry.space_group_name_H-M   'P 1'
#
loop_
_entity.id
_entity.type
_entity.pdbx_description
1 polymer ?
#
loop_
_entity_poly.entity_id
_entity_poly.type
_entity_poly.pdbx_seq_one_letter_code
_entity_poly.pdbx_strand_id
1 'polypeptide(L)'
;MPDMNTAARSAAGALFALVATAALAQTAPDPWPELVVDIFHSRPIAGADGVIALDAPARAEDAAIVPMTMRFSDPSQIKVATLVIDQNPMPMAAAFTLGDKSGVGFIETRVRVNSYSNVHAVAETGDGGLRGDAKFVKASGGCSAPAVKDEDEAVANLGKMKYREFKSADPAKREAQIMIRHPNSSGMQMDPVSRAYLPAHFIDSVEVFQGDAPIFKMEGGISLSEDPTFRFTYAPNGAKTIRVEAHDNKGGVYKGEWPIGEAS
;
A
#
# COMPACT_ATOMS: atom_id res chain seq x y z
N MET A 1 18.25 17.44 94.28
CA MET A 1 17.92 16.10 93.92
C MET A 1 16.75 16.15 92.93
N PRO A 2 17.00 16.08 91.69
CA PRO A 2 15.94 15.71 90.78
C PRO A 2 16.37 14.60 89.82
N ASP A 3 15.47 13.71 89.51
CA ASP A 3 15.62 12.59 88.66
C ASP A 3 15.60 13.00 87.18
N MET A 4 16.56 12.50 86.43
CA MET A 4 16.60 12.60 84.98
C MET A 4 15.91 11.41 84.33
N ASN A 5 14.80 11.68 83.69
CA ASN A 5 14.06 10.69 82.94
C ASN A 5 14.50 10.74 81.45
N THR A 6 15.21 9.76 81.03
CA THR A 6 15.69 9.59 79.66
C THR A 6 14.62 8.88 78.80
N ALA A 7 13.98 9.63 77.93
CA ALA A 7 13.01 9.09 76.94
C ALA A 7 13.75 8.57 75.72
N ALA A 8 13.74 7.23 75.54
CA ALA A 8 14.24 6.59 74.32
C ALA A 8 13.25 6.74 73.18
N ARG A 9 13.62 7.42 72.09
CA ARG A 9 12.84 7.52 70.83
C ARG A 9 13.23 6.35 69.94
N SER A 10 12.31 5.43 69.78
CA SER A 10 12.40 4.33 68.84
C SER A 10 12.04 4.89 67.44
N ALA A 11 12.97 4.95 66.49
CA ALA A 11 12.73 5.25 65.11
C ALA A 11 12.36 3.97 64.37
N ALA A 12 11.07 3.81 64.02
CA ALA A 12 10.63 2.75 63.14
C ALA A 12 10.85 3.16 61.68
N GLY A 13 11.90 2.60 61.06
CA GLY A 13 12.15 2.78 59.63
C GLY A 13 11.22 1.87 58.81
N ALA A 14 10.26 2.45 58.10
CA ALA A 14 9.44 1.74 57.13
C ALA A 14 10.24 1.52 55.84
N LEU A 15 10.60 0.31 55.55
CA LEU A 15 11.21 -0.11 54.29
C LEU A 15 10.10 -0.19 53.22
N PHE A 16 10.00 0.78 52.33
CA PHE A 16 9.16 0.71 51.15
C PHE A 16 9.88 -0.15 50.09
N ALA A 17 9.42 -1.38 49.91
CA ALA A 17 9.85 -2.25 48.81
C ALA A 17 9.17 -1.78 47.53
N LEU A 18 9.91 -1.12 46.62
CA LEU A 18 9.47 -0.85 45.24
C LEU A 18 9.38 -2.17 44.49
N VAL A 19 8.18 -2.69 44.30
CA VAL A 19 7.93 -3.76 43.34
C VAL A 19 7.86 -3.16 41.96
N ALA A 20 8.95 -3.23 41.20
CA ALA A 20 8.96 -2.91 39.78
C ALA A 20 8.18 -3.99 39.03
N THR A 21 6.91 -3.73 38.71
CA THR A 21 6.16 -4.54 37.77
C THR A 21 6.72 -4.30 36.39
N ALA A 22 7.50 -5.27 35.86
CA ALA A 22 7.87 -5.30 34.48
C ALA A 22 6.58 -5.44 33.65
N ALA A 23 6.14 -4.35 33.00
CA ALA A 23 5.10 -4.41 32.01
C ALA A 23 5.62 -5.24 30.84
N LEU A 24 5.18 -6.49 30.73
CA LEU A 24 5.36 -7.28 29.52
C LEU A 24 4.62 -6.53 28.42
N ALA A 25 5.37 -5.94 27.49
CA ALA A 25 4.80 -5.42 26.28
C ALA A 25 4.14 -6.61 25.55
N GLN A 26 2.81 -6.69 25.63
CA GLN A 26 2.05 -7.62 24.81
C GLN A 26 2.27 -7.19 23.35
N THR A 27 3.01 -8.00 22.62
CA THR A 27 3.04 -7.87 21.15
C THR A 27 1.61 -8.13 20.66
N ALA A 28 1.04 -7.18 19.93
CA ALA A 28 -0.25 -7.40 19.28
C ALA A 28 -0.17 -8.72 18.47
N PRO A 29 -1.25 -9.52 18.45
CA PRO A 29 -1.25 -10.74 17.67
C PRO A 29 -0.97 -10.43 16.20
N ASP A 30 -0.28 -11.34 15.53
CA ASP A 30 -0.02 -11.25 14.09
C ASP A 30 -1.35 -11.41 13.34
N PRO A 31 -1.82 -10.39 12.58
CA PRO A 31 -3.10 -10.47 11.89
C PRO A 31 -3.04 -11.33 10.61
N TRP A 32 -1.85 -11.67 10.13
CA TRP A 32 -1.67 -12.37 8.86
C TRP A 32 -2.49 -13.66 8.72
N PRO A 33 -2.59 -14.55 9.72
CA PRO A 33 -3.42 -15.74 9.61
C PRO A 33 -4.90 -15.46 9.33
N GLU A 34 -5.47 -14.40 9.91
CA GLU A 34 -6.86 -13.98 9.67
C GLU A 34 -6.99 -13.38 8.27
N LEU A 35 -6.02 -12.55 7.84
CA LEU A 35 -6.00 -11.98 6.50
C LEU A 35 -5.89 -13.04 5.40
N VAL A 36 -5.18 -14.13 5.64
CA VAL A 36 -5.14 -15.27 4.70
C VAL A 36 -6.52 -15.91 4.54
N VAL A 37 -7.30 -16.00 5.62
CA VAL A 37 -8.68 -16.50 5.53
C VAL A 37 -9.54 -15.56 4.71
N ASP A 38 -9.51 -14.27 5.03
CA ASP A 38 -10.42 -13.27 4.45
C ASP A 38 -10.09 -12.96 2.99
N ILE A 39 -8.80 -12.78 2.66
CA ILE A 39 -8.36 -12.35 1.32
C ILE A 39 -8.14 -13.54 0.40
N PHE A 40 -7.55 -14.63 0.91
CA PHE A 40 -7.13 -15.77 0.09
C PHE A 40 -7.97 -17.04 0.34
N HIS A 41 -9.08 -16.94 1.09
CA HIS A 41 -10.02 -18.03 1.37
C HIS A 41 -9.34 -19.27 1.95
N SER A 42 -8.44 -19.06 2.90
CA SER A 42 -7.65 -20.11 3.55
C SER A 42 -6.75 -20.92 2.61
N ARG A 43 -6.51 -20.47 1.38
CA ARG A 43 -5.58 -21.14 0.47
C ARG A 43 -4.15 -21.04 1.01
N PRO A 44 -3.35 -22.11 0.98
CA PRO A 44 -1.97 -22.07 1.45
C PRO A 44 -1.12 -21.17 0.56
N ILE A 45 -0.33 -20.29 1.18
CA ILE A 45 0.63 -19.43 0.50
C ILE A 45 2.01 -20.03 0.72
N ALA A 46 2.64 -20.51 -0.34
CA ALA A 46 4.01 -20.99 -0.30
C ALA A 46 5.01 -19.82 -0.41
N GLY A 47 6.27 -20.08 -0.09
CA GLY A 47 7.34 -19.10 -0.27
C GLY A 47 7.44 -18.60 -1.72
N ALA A 48 8.05 -17.46 -1.89
CA ALA A 48 8.13 -16.78 -3.19
C ALA A 48 8.81 -17.62 -4.29
N ASP A 49 9.81 -18.44 -3.92
CA ASP A 49 10.56 -19.37 -4.80
C ASP A 49 11.02 -18.71 -6.13
N GLY A 50 11.32 -17.41 -6.08
CA GLY A 50 11.67 -16.61 -7.23
C GLY A 50 10.50 -16.18 -8.12
N VAL A 51 9.26 -16.60 -7.86
CA VAL A 51 8.08 -16.25 -8.68
C VAL A 51 7.72 -14.78 -8.54
N ILE A 52 7.69 -14.29 -7.31
CA ILE A 52 7.41 -12.89 -6.95
C ILE A 52 8.45 -12.38 -5.96
N ALA A 53 8.81 -11.12 -6.07
CA ALA A 53 9.63 -10.41 -5.10
C ALA A 53 9.00 -9.07 -4.76
N LEU A 54 9.04 -8.67 -3.50
CA LEU A 54 8.59 -7.38 -3.01
C LEU A 54 9.80 -6.50 -2.67
N ASP A 55 9.89 -5.33 -3.31
CA ASP A 55 10.78 -4.26 -2.86
C ASP A 55 9.97 -3.24 -2.06
N ALA A 56 10.38 -3.01 -0.83
CA ALA A 56 9.80 -2.04 0.09
C ALA A 56 10.90 -1.43 0.98
N PRO A 57 10.82 -0.15 1.38
CA PRO A 57 11.77 0.44 2.29
C PRO A 57 11.61 -0.15 3.69
N ALA A 58 12.73 -0.49 4.37
CA ALA A 58 12.68 -0.96 5.76
C ALA A 58 12.13 0.13 6.72
N ARG A 59 12.27 1.40 6.34
CA ARG A 59 11.70 2.58 7.02
C ARG A 59 11.22 3.56 5.96
N ALA A 60 9.96 3.96 6.05
CA ALA A 60 9.41 4.99 5.17
C ALA A 60 9.89 6.38 5.61
N GLU A 61 10.21 7.24 4.64
CA GLU A 61 10.43 8.67 4.86
C GLU A 61 9.11 9.39 5.12
N ASP A 62 8.07 9.01 4.37
CA ASP A 62 6.71 9.48 4.54
C ASP A 62 5.75 8.27 4.54
N ALA A 63 5.01 8.10 5.63
CA ALA A 63 4.08 6.99 5.80
C ALA A 63 2.85 7.07 4.88
N ALA A 64 2.54 8.24 4.32
CA ALA A 64 1.44 8.44 3.38
C ALA A 64 1.83 8.11 1.92
N ILE A 65 3.13 8.00 1.62
CA ILE A 65 3.64 7.86 0.23
C ILE A 65 4.77 6.83 0.20
N VAL A 66 4.50 5.59 0.63
CA VAL A 66 5.50 4.52 0.68
C VAL A 66 5.56 3.77 -0.65
N PRO A 67 6.70 3.79 -1.35
CA PRO A 67 6.84 3.07 -2.61
C PRO A 67 6.92 1.56 -2.36
N MET A 68 6.18 0.79 -3.16
CA MET A 68 6.15 -0.66 -3.18
C MET A 68 6.31 -1.16 -4.61
N THR A 69 7.22 -2.10 -4.83
CA THR A 69 7.41 -2.71 -6.15
C THR A 69 7.26 -4.23 -6.05
N MET A 70 6.31 -4.77 -6.78
CA MET A 70 6.18 -6.22 -7.00
C MET A 70 6.87 -6.57 -8.31
N ARG A 71 7.81 -7.51 -8.27
CA ARG A 71 8.55 -8.02 -9.45
C ARG A 71 8.18 -9.46 -9.73
N PHE A 72 8.01 -9.79 -10.99
CA PHE A 72 7.63 -11.11 -11.46
C PHE A 72 8.73 -11.69 -12.34
N SER A 73 9.22 -12.89 -12.01
CA SER A 73 10.27 -13.55 -12.80
C SER A 73 9.73 -14.05 -14.15
N ASP A 74 8.54 -14.63 -14.15
CA ASP A 74 7.82 -15.04 -15.34
C ASP A 74 6.39 -14.51 -15.32
N PRO A 75 6.15 -13.34 -15.95
CA PRO A 75 4.83 -12.72 -15.98
C PRO A 75 3.75 -13.60 -16.62
N SER A 76 4.13 -14.53 -17.50
CA SER A 76 3.16 -15.40 -18.20
C SER A 76 2.46 -16.40 -17.26
N GLN A 77 3.04 -16.63 -16.10
CA GLN A 77 2.49 -17.54 -15.08
C GLN A 77 1.64 -16.82 -14.05
N ILE A 78 1.67 -15.49 -13.99
CA ILE A 78 0.96 -14.71 -12.97
C ILE A 78 -0.42 -14.30 -13.50
N LYS A 79 -1.46 -14.65 -12.77
CA LYS A 79 -2.84 -14.19 -13.01
C LYS A 79 -3.19 -12.97 -12.20
N VAL A 80 -2.92 -13.04 -10.89
CA VAL A 80 -3.25 -11.95 -9.95
C VAL A 80 -2.03 -11.72 -9.05
N ALA A 81 -1.73 -10.45 -8.79
CA ALA A 81 -0.75 -10.05 -7.78
C ALA A 81 -1.43 -9.13 -6.76
N THR A 82 -1.41 -9.53 -5.49
CA THR A 82 -2.08 -8.82 -4.40
C THR A 82 -1.06 -8.24 -3.44
N LEU A 83 -1.22 -6.96 -3.09
CA LEU A 83 -0.43 -6.25 -2.09
C LEU A 83 -1.26 -6.09 -0.82
N VAL A 84 -0.79 -6.61 0.31
CA VAL A 84 -1.46 -6.58 1.60
C VAL A 84 -0.56 -5.90 2.63
N ILE A 85 -1.13 -5.01 3.45
CA ILE A 85 -0.45 -4.28 4.52
C ILE A 85 -1.19 -4.62 5.81
N ASP A 86 -0.60 -5.48 6.63
CA ASP A 86 -1.27 -6.17 7.73
C ASP A 86 -1.98 -5.23 8.73
N GLN A 87 -1.35 -4.10 9.05
CA GLN A 87 -1.83 -3.17 10.07
C GLN A 87 -2.62 -1.99 9.50
N ASN A 88 -2.99 -2.02 8.22
CA ASN A 88 -3.84 -0.99 7.64
C ASN A 88 -5.32 -1.27 7.93
N PRO A 89 -6.16 -0.22 8.06
CA PRO A 89 -7.62 -0.36 8.22
C PRO A 89 -8.30 -1.11 7.07
N MET A 90 -7.73 -1.01 5.86
CA MET A 90 -8.04 -1.83 4.70
C MET A 90 -6.75 -2.55 4.30
N PRO A 91 -6.51 -3.77 4.79
CA PRO A 91 -5.24 -4.47 4.60
C PRO A 91 -4.91 -4.76 3.13
N MET A 92 -5.88 -5.20 2.31
CA MET A 92 -5.69 -5.35 0.88
C MET A 92 -5.55 -3.96 0.23
N ALA A 93 -4.30 -3.55 -0.04
CA ALA A 93 -4.02 -2.25 -0.63
C ALA A 93 -4.39 -2.21 -2.12
N ALA A 94 -4.03 -3.25 -2.86
CA ALA A 94 -4.37 -3.41 -4.27
C ALA A 94 -4.24 -4.88 -4.70
N ALA A 95 -5.13 -5.31 -5.62
CA ALA A 95 -5.02 -6.54 -6.36
C ALA A 95 -4.94 -6.23 -7.87
N PHE A 96 -3.94 -6.78 -8.54
CA PHE A 96 -3.68 -6.57 -9.97
C PHE A 96 -3.95 -7.86 -10.73
N THR A 97 -5.01 -7.90 -11.51
CA THR A 97 -5.26 -8.98 -12.48
C THR A 97 -4.48 -8.65 -13.75
N LEU A 98 -3.53 -9.49 -14.12
CA LEU A 98 -2.68 -9.28 -15.29
C LEU A 98 -3.39 -9.78 -16.55
N GLY A 99 -3.26 -9.00 -17.64
CA GLY A 99 -3.76 -9.43 -18.95
C GLY A 99 -2.91 -10.57 -19.53
N ASP A 100 -3.57 -11.47 -20.24
CA ASP A 100 -2.89 -12.54 -20.96
C ASP A 100 -1.86 -11.95 -21.93
N LYS A 101 -0.61 -12.46 -21.86
CA LYS A 101 0.52 -11.97 -22.68
C LYS A 101 0.89 -10.48 -22.47
N SER A 102 0.41 -9.85 -21.40
CA SER A 102 0.75 -8.45 -21.08
C SER A 102 2.23 -8.22 -20.86
N GLY A 103 2.97 -9.25 -20.42
CA GLY A 103 4.41 -9.19 -20.19
C GLY A 103 4.81 -8.29 -19.00
N VAL A 104 3.91 -8.02 -18.09
CA VAL A 104 4.15 -7.17 -16.90
C VAL A 104 5.23 -7.79 -16.02
N GLY A 105 6.44 -7.28 -16.08
CA GLY A 105 7.57 -7.80 -15.28
C GLY A 105 7.68 -7.17 -13.90
N PHE A 106 7.09 -6.01 -13.70
CA PHE A 106 6.92 -5.39 -12.38
C PHE A 106 5.76 -4.41 -12.38
N ILE A 107 5.24 -4.15 -11.19
CA ILE A 107 4.31 -3.04 -10.89
C ILE A 107 4.84 -2.34 -9.65
N GLU A 108 5.07 -1.02 -9.78
CA GLU A 108 5.38 -0.12 -8.67
C GLU A 108 4.16 0.77 -8.42
N THR A 109 3.79 0.91 -7.16
CA THR A 109 2.77 1.85 -6.70
C THR A 109 3.17 2.48 -5.38
N ARG A 110 2.37 3.44 -4.89
CA ARG A 110 2.58 4.10 -3.61
C ARG A 110 1.40 3.83 -2.70
N VAL A 111 1.69 3.50 -1.45
CA VAL A 111 0.67 3.15 -0.46
C VAL A 111 0.84 3.94 0.82
N ARG A 112 -0.25 4.04 1.58
CA ARG A 112 -0.26 4.50 2.96
C ARG A 112 0.05 3.32 3.87
N VAL A 113 0.90 3.53 4.88
CA VAL A 113 1.18 2.54 5.92
C VAL A 113 0.81 3.15 7.26
N ASN A 114 -0.18 2.58 7.93
CA ASN A 114 -0.76 3.19 9.12
C ASN A 114 0.01 2.90 10.40
N SER A 115 0.64 1.73 10.49
CA SER A 115 1.46 1.30 11.64
C SER A 115 2.63 0.46 11.15
N TYR A 116 3.64 0.24 12.00
CA TYR A 116 4.70 -0.74 11.74
C TYR A 116 4.07 -2.06 11.34
N SER A 117 4.38 -2.54 10.15
CA SER A 117 3.60 -3.62 9.51
C SER A 117 4.48 -4.53 8.67
N ASN A 118 4.13 -5.82 8.62
CA ASN A 118 4.50 -6.60 7.48
C ASN A 118 3.68 -6.14 6.27
N VAL A 119 4.32 -6.18 5.13
CA VAL A 119 3.71 -5.96 3.81
C VAL A 119 3.95 -7.23 3.02
N HIS A 120 2.90 -7.82 2.50
CA HIS A 120 2.94 -9.04 1.72
C HIS A 120 2.61 -8.77 0.26
N ALA A 121 3.40 -9.33 -0.65
CA ALA A 121 3.08 -9.45 -2.05
C ALA A 121 2.78 -10.91 -2.35
N VAL A 122 1.56 -11.20 -2.79
CA VAL A 122 1.12 -12.57 -3.08
C VAL A 122 0.74 -12.67 -4.55
N ALA A 123 1.39 -13.58 -5.28
CA ALA A 123 1.06 -13.91 -6.67
C ALA A 123 0.20 -15.18 -6.72
N GLU A 124 -0.90 -15.12 -7.46
CA GLU A 124 -1.64 -16.29 -7.91
C GLU A 124 -1.15 -16.71 -9.29
N THR A 125 -0.69 -17.95 -9.38
CA THR A 125 -0.17 -18.53 -10.61
C THR A 125 -1.27 -19.21 -11.45
N GLY A 126 -0.96 -19.49 -12.71
CA GLY A 126 -1.91 -20.09 -13.66
C GLY A 126 -2.49 -21.44 -13.24
N ASP A 127 -1.78 -22.19 -12.41
CA ASP A 127 -2.23 -23.45 -11.81
C ASP A 127 -3.07 -23.28 -10.54
N GLY A 128 -3.29 -22.02 -10.11
CA GLY A 128 -4.03 -21.67 -8.90
C GLY A 128 -3.18 -21.72 -7.62
N GLY A 129 -1.87 -21.93 -7.70
CA GLY A 129 -0.97 -21.84 -6.56
C GLY A 129 -0.78 -20.40 -6.08
N LEU A 130 -0.56 -20.22 -4.77
CA LEU A 130 -0.18 -18.91 -4.21
C LEU A 130 1.29 -18.91 -3.81
N ARG A 131 2.00 -17.84 -4.19
CA ARG A 131 3.41 -17.58 -3.83
C ARG A 131 3.51 -16.21 -3.20
N GLY A 132 4.20 -16.10 -2.07
CA GLY A 132 4.29 -14.84 -1.32
C GLY A 132 5.70 -14.46 -0.92
N ASP A 133 6.00 -13.16 -0.99
CA ASP A 133 7.15 -12.49 -0.37
C ASP A 133 6.64 -11.44 0.63
N ALA A 134 7.41 -11.19 1.68
CA ALA A 134 7.04 -10.24 2.72
C ALA A 134 8.21 -9.37 3.16
N LYS A 135 7.92 -8.11 3.50
CA LYS A 135 8.88 -7.14 4.06
C LYS A 135 8.26 -6.42 5.25
N PHE A 136 9.05 -6.25 6.30
CA PHE A 136 8.65 -5.42 7.43
C PHE A 136 8.99 -3.96 7.17
N VAL A 137 7.98 -3.08 7.27
CA VAL A 137 8.08 -1.64 7.01
C VAL A 137 7.80 -0.86 8.29
N LYS A 138 8.73 0.01 8.67
CA LYS A 138 8.59 0.95 9.78
C LYS A 138 7.99 2.25 9.27
N ALA A 139 6.68 2.43 9.45
CA ALA A 139 5.93 3.64 9.13
C ALA A 139 4.76 3.78 10.11
N SER A 140 4.24 4.98 10.30
CA SER A 140 3.10 5.23 11.20
C SER A 140 2.29 6.44 10.76
N GLY A 141 0.95 6.32 10.87
CA GLY A 141 0.03 7.43 10.64
C GLY A 141 -0.29 7.73 9.18
N GLY A 142 0.11 6.88 8.23
CA GLY A 142 -0.06 7.17 6.80
C GLY A 142 -1.54 7.33 6.37
N CYS A 143 -2.46 6.61 7.00
CA CYS A 143 -3.89 6.71 6.66
C CYS A 143 -4.57 7.99 7.22
N SER A 144 -4.01 8.56 8.29
CA SER A 144 -4.51 9.81 8.90
C SER A 144 -3.66 11.04 8.54
N ALA A 145 -2.60 10.87 7.75
CA ALA A 145 -1.76 11.98 7.30
C ALA A 145 -2.60 13.01 6.52
N PRO A 146 -2.43 14.31 6.78
CA PRO A 146 -3.14 15.36 6.05
C PRO A 146 -2.94 15.23 4.53
N ALA A 147 -3.92 15.67 3.75
CA ALA A 147 -3.75 15.82 2.31
C ALA A 147 -2.63 16.84 2.03
N VAL A 148 -1.80 16.54 1.03
CA VAL A 148 -0.69 17.43 0.64
C VAL A 148 -1.19 18.65 -0.10
N LYS A 149 -2.39 18.59 -0.71
CA LYS A 149 -2.97 19.63 -1.55
C LYS A 149 -4.16 20.29 -0.92
N ASP A 150 -4.36 21.55 -1.31
CA ASP A 150 -5.60 22.27 -1.10
C ASP A 150 -6.79 21.53 -1.73
N GLU A 151 -7.92 21.48 -1.03
CA GLU A 151 -9.12 20.76 -1.47
C GLU A 151 -9.66 21.30 -2.79
N ASP A 152 -9.63 22.63 -2.99
CA ASP A 152 -10.08 23.28 -4.23
C ASP A 152 -9.19 22.88 -5.42
N GLU A 153 -7.86 22.80 -5.23
CA GLU A 153 -6.93 22.33 -6.25
C GLU A 153 -7.16 20.83 -6.56
N ALA A 154 -7.41 20.02 -5.55
CA ALA A 154 -7.69 18.59 -5.71
C ALA A 154 -8.95 18.37 -6.52
N VAL A 155 -10.04 19.12 -6.23
CA VAL A 155 -11.30 19.05 -6.97
C VAL A 155 -11.15 19.54 -8.41
N ALA A 156 -10.45 20.66 -8.65
CA ALA A 156 -10.24 21.22 -10.00
C ALA A 156 -9.41 20.32 -10.93
N ASN A 157 -8.62 19.41 -10.35
CA ASN A 157 -7.77 18.49 -11.08
C ASN A 157 -8.26 17.03 -11.03
N LEU A 158 -9.38 16.77 -10.39
CA LEU A 158 -9.90 15.41 -10.18
C LEU A 158 -10.00 14.64 -11.50
N GLY A 159 -9.44 13.42 -11.50
CA GLY A 159 -9.44 12.52 -12.64
C GLY A 159 -8.48 12.87 -13.78
N LYS A 160 -7.80 14.03 -13.75
CA LYS A 160 -6.77 14.32 -14.74
C LYS A 160 -5.64 13.31 -14.65
N MET A 161 -5.23 12.78 -15.78
CA MET A 161 -4.18 11.74 -15.82
C MET A 161 -2.92 12.27 -16.51
N LYS A 162 -1.77 11.70 -16.07
CA LYS A 162 -0.48 11.88 -16.74
C LYS A 162 0.07 10.51 -17.11
N TYR A 163 0.52 10.41 -18.35
CA TYR A 163 1.23 9.25 -18.88
C TYR A 163 2.68 9.62 -19.18
N ARG A 164 3.61 8.73 -18.87
CA ARG A 164 5.03 8.86 -19.21
C ARG A 164 5.58 7.53 -19.62
N GLU A 165 6.45 7.53 -20.63
CA GLU A 165 7.28 6.38 -20.99
C GLU A 165 8.69 6.54 -20.43
N PHE A 166 9.31 5.41 -20.09
CA PHE A 166 10.68 5.32 -19.64
C PHE A 166 11.46 4.36 -20.53
N LYS A 167 12.76 4.50 -20.53
CA LYS A 167 13.63 3.51 -21.15
C LYS A 167 13.59 2.22 -20.32
N SER A 168 13.05 1.15 -20.89
CA SER A 168 13.04 -0.15 -20.23
C SER A 168 14.46 -0.73 -20.16
N ALA A 169 14.76 -1.40 -19.04
CA ALA A 169 16.00 -2.18 -18.91
C ALA A 169 15.99 -3.42 -19.81
N ASP A 170 14.80 -3.99 -20.08
CA ASP A 170 14.60 -5.08 -21.03
C ASP A 170 14.17 -4.49 -22.38
N PRO A 171 15.01 -4.62 -23.46
CA PRO A 171 14.68 -4.05 -24.77
C PRO A 171 13.46 -4.70 -25.44
N ALA A 172 13.04 -5.89 -24.99
CA ALA A 172 11.82 -6.56 -25.46
C ALA A 172 10.53 -6.01 -24.82
N LYS A 173 10.66 -5.15 -23.81
CA LYS A 173 9.55 -4.56 -23.06
C LYS A 173 9.54 -3.05 -23.16
N ARG A 174 8.39 -2.46 -22.96
CA ARG A 174 8.21 -1.04 -22.68
C ARG A 174 8.00 -0.81 -21.20
N GLU A 175 8.31 0.38 -20.73
CA GLU A 175 8.08 0.80 -19.36
C GLU A 175 7.32 2.11 -19.35
N ALA A 176 6.24 2.17 -18.57
CA ALA A 176 5.37 3.33 -18.51
C ALA A 176 4.94 3.62 -17.07
N GLN A 177 4.51 4.86 -16.85
CA GLN A 177 3.89 5.31 -15.62
C GLN A 177 2.61 6.06 -15.92
N ILE A 178 1.58 5.75 -15.15
CA ILE A 178 0.31 6.46 -15.14
C ILE A 178 0.16 7.07 -13.75
N MET A 179 -0.28 8.34 -13.70
CA MET A 179 -0.66 9.03 -12.47
C MET A 179 -2.06 9.57 -12.66
N ILE A 180 -2.93 9.34 -11.70
CA ILE A 180 -4.31 9.82 -11.69
C ILE A 180 -4.42 10.88 -10.60
N ARG A 181 -4.81 12.10 -10.93
CA ARG A 181 -5.07 13.15 -9.95
C ARG A 181 -6.31 12.81 -9.16
N HIS A 182 -6.13 12.46 -7.90
CA HIS A 182 -7.21 12.08 -7.01
C HIS A 182 -6.77 12.25 -5.54
N PRO A 183 -7.58 12.81 -4.65
CA PRO A 183 -7.20 13.00 -3.25
C PRO A 183 -6.94 11.69 -2.53
N ASN A 184 -7.59 10.63 -2.96
CA ASN A 184 -7.52 9.29 -2.35
C ASN A 184 -7.64 9.37 -0.82
N SER A 185 -8.66 10.13 -0.37
CA SER A 185 -8.93 10.34 1.04
C SER A 185 -9.35 9.03 1.70
N SER A 186 -8.70 8.70 2.80
CA SER A 186 -8.89 7.43 3.50
C SER A 186 -10.15 7.39 4.38
N GLY A 187 -10.76 8.53 4.68
CA GLY A 187 -11.81 8.65 5.70
C GLY A 187 -11.27 8.88 7.12
N MET A 188 -9.94 8.80 7.31
CA MET A 188 -9.27 8.98 8.61
C MET A 188 -8.50 10.30 8.69
N GLN A 189 -8.49 11.06 7.63
CA GLN A 189 -7.88 12.38 7.56
C GLN A 189 -8.80 13.43 8.14
N MET A 190 -8.24 14.38 8.86
CA MET A 190 -9.01 15.47 9.49
C MET A 190 -8.74 16.77 8.74
N ASP A 191 -9.78 17.48 8.38
CA ASP A 191 -9.69 18.84 7.89
C ASP A 191 -9.13 19.76 8.98
N PRO A 192 -8.06 20.51 8.72
CA PRO A 192 -7.39 21.32 9.74
C PRO A 192 -8.22 22.51 10.24
N VAL A 193 -9.18 22.98 9.45
CA VAL A 193 -10.01 24.15 9.74
C VAL A 193 -11.29 23.74 10.49
N SER A 194 -12.08 22.84 9.89
CA SER A 194 -13.35 22.41 10.44
C SER A 194 -13.20 21.37 11.56
N ARG A 195 -12.05 20.70 11.66
CA ARG A 195 -11.80 19.56 12.57
C ARG A 195 -12.72 18.36 12.32
N ALA A 196 -13.41 18.32 11.20
CA ALA A 196 -14.20 17.17 10.76
C ALA A 196 -13.34 16.16 10.02
N TYR A 197 -13.71 14.88 10.09
CA TYR A 197 -13.09 13.87 9.24
C TYR A 197 -13.55 14.05 7.79
N LEU A 198 -12.58 14.01 6.88
CA LEU A 198 -12.87 13.99 5.44
C LEU A 198 -13.51 12.65 5.06
N PRO A 199 -14.63 12.65 4.33
CA PRO A 199 -15.22 11.40 3.85
C PRO A 199 -14.25 10.61 2.97
N ALA A 200 -14.28 9.27 3.07
CA ALA A 200 -13.51 8.42 2.20
C ALA A 200 -13.87 8.68 0.73
N HIS A 201 -12.87 8.98 -0.08
CA HIS A 201 -13.01 9.22 -1.52
C HIS A 201 -11.72 8.75 -2.20
N PHE A 202 -11.79 7.62 -2.89
CA PHE A 202 -10.61 6.91 -3.40
C PHE A 202 -10.91 6.21 -4.74
N ILE A 203 -9.87 6.03 -5.54
CA ILE A 203 -9.91 5.18 -6.72
C ILE A 203 -10.04 3.73 -6.27
N ASP A 204 -11.10 3.05 -6.69
CA ASP A 204 -11.38 1.65 -6.39
C ASP A 204 -11.00 0.70 -7.51
N SER A 205 -10.96 1.16 -8.76
CA SER A 205 -10.48 0.37 -9.87
C SER A 205 -9.76 1.18 -10.95
N VAL A 206 -8.78 0.53 -11.59
CA VAL A 206 -8.06 1.08 -12.76
C VAL A 206 -7.85 -0.05 -13.78
N GLU A 207 -8.24 0.19 -15.00
CA GLU A 207 -7.97 -0.71 -16.12
C GLU A 207 -7.00 -0.04 -17.11
N VAL A 208 -5.96 -0.76 -17.49
CA VAL A 208 -4.92 -0.28 -18.43
C VAL A 208 -4.87 -1.21 -19.62
N PHE A 209 -4.94 -0.62 -20.81
CA PHE A 209 -4.97 -1.35 -22.08
C PHE A 209 -3.87 -0.88 -23.02
N GLN A 210 -3.35 -1.76 -23.83
CA GLN A 210 -2.58 -1.46 -25.03
C GLN A 210 -3.45 -1.73 -26.26
N GLY A 211 -4.00 -0.67 -26.89
CA GLY A 211 -5.14 -0.81 -27.79
C GLY A 211 -6.33 -1.42 -27.06
N ASP A 212 -6.82 -2.59 -27.52
CA ASP A 212 -7.91 -3.31 -26.86
C ASP A 212 -7.45 -4.43 -25.93
N ALA A 213 -6.16 -4.73 -25.91
CA ALA A 213 -5.60 -5.79 -25.07
C ALA A 213 -5.35 -5.28 -23.64
N PRO A 214 -5.87 -5.93 -22.60
CA PRO A 214 -5.62 -5.53 -21.23
C PRO A 214 -4.15 -5.75 -20.87
N ILE A 215 -3.52 -4.77 -20.22
CA ILE A 215 -2.23 -4.92 -19.56
C ILE A 215 -2.46 -5.41 -18.13
N PHE A 216 -3.27 -4.70 -17.38
CA PHE A 216 -3.77 -5.13 -16.07
C PHE A 216 -5.06 -4.41 -15.70
N LYS A 217 -5.81 -5.02 -14.79
CA LYS A 217 -6.86 -4.39 -13.99
C LYS A 217 -6.38 -4.32 -12.54
N MET A 218 -6.49 -3.16 -11.90
CA MET A 218 -6.24 -2.98 -10.46
C MET A 218 -7.57 -2.78 -9.75
N GLU A 219 -7.75 -3.44 -8.63
CA GLU A 219 -8.79 -3.19 -7.64
C GLU A 219 -8.12 -2.84 -6.31
N GLY A 220 -8.56 -1.77 -5.65
CA GLY A 220 -7.88 -1.27 -4.45
C GLY A 220 -8.76 -0.37 -3.61
N GLY A 221 -8.14 0.40 -2.71
CA GLY A 221 -8.91 1.23 -1.80
C GLY A 221 -8.10 2.30 -1.09
N ILE A 222 -8.52 2.61 0.16
CA ILE A 222 -7.96 3.70 0.97
C ILE A 222 -6.46 3.56 1.29
N SER A 223 -5.90 2.38 1.13
CA SER A 223 -4.47 2.14 1.34
C SER A 223 -3.58 2.63 0.18
N LEU A 224 -4.15 2.97 -0.99
CA LEU A 224 -3.42 3.68 -2.02
C LEU A 224 -3.18 5.14 -1.60
N SER A 225 -2.02 5.68 -1.97
CA SER A 225 -1.66 7.07 -1.66
C SER A 225 -2.49 8.07 -2.48
N GLU A 226 -2.43 9.36 -2.09
CA GLU A 226 -2.89 10.48 -2.91
C GLU A 226 -2.23 10.43 -4.29
N ASP A 227 -2.94 10.85 -5.34
CA ASP A 227 -2.51 10.77 -6.74
C ASP A 227 -2.01 9.36 -7.11
N PRO A 228 -2.89 8.33 -7.09
CA PRO A 228 -2.50 6.96 -7.39
C PRO A 228 -1.62 6.87 -8.62
N THR A 229 -0.47 6.25 -8.44
CA THR A 229 0.57 6.19 -9.47
C THR A 229 0.97 4.74 -9.66
N PHE A 230 1.01 4.29 -10.91
CA PHE A 230 1.39 2.94 -11.30
C PHE A 230 2.49 3.02 -12.35
N ARG A 231 3.67 2.48 -12.03
CA ARG A 231 4.77 2.30 -12.96
C ARG A 231 4.94 0.81 -13.23
N PHE A 232 5.04 0.44 -14.48
CA PHE A 232 5.01 -0.97 -14.89
C PHE A 232 5.74 -1.19 -16.20
N THR A 233 6.18 -2.44 -16.43
CA THR A 233 6.61 -2.87 -17.75
C THR A 233 5.50 -3.64 -18.45
N TYR A 234 5.53 -3.66 -19.79
CA TYR A 234 4.60 -4.44 -20.60
C TYR A 234 5.25 -4.88 -21.93
N ALA A 235 4.75 -5.97 -22.50
CA ALA A 235 5.20 -6.45 -23.81
C ALA A 235 4.48 -5.68 -24.93
N PRO A 236 5.20 -5.10 -25.92
CA PRO A 236 4.55 -4.44 -27.05
C PRO A 236 3.77 -5.45 -27.91
N ASN A 237 2.53 -5.14 -28.24
CA ASN A 237 1.64 -5.95 -29.10
C ASN A 237 1.38 -5.32 -30.47
N GLY A 238 2.06 -4.21 -30.81
CA GLY A 238 1.91 -3.47 -32.05
C GLY A 238 0.82 -2.41 -32.07
N ALA A 239 -0.02 -2.32 -31.05
CA ALA A 239 -0.98 -1.22 -30.90
C ALA A 239 -0.26 0.12 -30.68
N LYS A 240 -0.95 1.20 -31.05
CA LYS A 240 -0.37 2.55 -31.08
C LYS A 240 -0.72 3.41 -29.89
N THR A 241 -1.63 2.96 -29.02
CA THR A 241 -2.12 3.75 -27.88
C THR A 241 -2.13 2.93 -26.59
N ILE A 242 -1.92 3.64 -25.47
CA ILE A 242 -2.27 3.19 -24.12
C ILE A 242 -3.56 3.89 -23.74
N ARG A 243 -4.54 3.13 -23.29
CA ARG A 243 -5.81 3.61 -22.77
C ARG A 243 -5.95 3.24 -21.29
N VAL A 244 -6.50 4.16 -20.51
CA VAL A 244 -6.74 3.98 -19.08
C VAL A 244 -8.18 4.34 -18.76
N GLU A 245 -8.84 3.53 -17.97
CA GLU A 245 -10.12 3.82 -17.36
C GLU A 245 -10.01 3.61 -15.85
N ALA A 246 -10.43 4.61 -15.05
CA ALA A 246 -10.40 4.55 -13.60
C ALA A 246 -11.76 4.91 -13.04
N HIS A 247 -12.13 4.28 -11.95
CA HIS A 247 -13.36 4.54 -11.21
C HIS A 247 -13.04 4.88 -9.76
N ASP A 248 -13.91 5.65 -9.13
CA ASP A 248 -13.85 5.93 -7.71
C ASP A 248 -15.10 5.45 -6.97
N ASN A 249 -14.99 5.36 -5.65
CA ASN A 249 -16.06 4.90 -4.76
C ASN A 249 -17.27 5.85 -4.67
N LYS A 250 -17.26 7.00 -5.39
CA LYS A 250 -18.37 7.95 -5.50
C LYS A 250 -19.03 7.91 -6.89
N GLY A 251 -18.62 6.99 -7.76
CA GLY A 251 -19.15 6.81 -9.09
C GLY A 251 -18.49 7.70 -10.16
N GLY A 252 -17.36 8.33 -9.83
CA GLY A 252 -16.53 9.03 -10.82
C GLY A 252 -15.93 8.04 -11.81
N VAL A 253 -15.90 8.43 -13.11
CA VAL A 253 -15.28 7.67 -14.20
C VAL A 253 -14.32 8.58 -14.94
N TYR A 254 -13.06 8.17 -15.00
CA TYR A 254 -11.97 8.95 -15.56
C TYR A 254 -11.29 8.16 -16.67
N LYS A 255 -11.04 8.82 -17.82
CA LYS A 255 -10.46 8.16 -18.98
C LYS A 255 -9.28 8.97 -19.54
N GLY A 256 -8.29 8.25 -20.02
CA GLY A 256 -7.13 8.82 -20.69
C GLY A 256 -6.66 7.91 -21.82
N GLU A 257 -6.14 8.51 -22.89
CA GLU A 257 -5.53 7.79 -24.02
C GLU A 257 -4.34 8.58 -24.55
N TRP A 258 -3.25 7.89 -24.81
CA TRP A 258 -2.00 8.50 -25.28
C TRP A 258 -1.35 7.62 -26.35
N PRO A 259 -0.68 8.24 -27.34
CA PRO A 259 0.13 7.51 -28.29
C PRO A 259 1.35 6.86 -27.61
N ILE A 260 1.73 5.68 -28.08
CA ILE A 260 2.92 4.95 -27.63
C ILE A 260 4.13 5.42 -28.46
N GLY A 261 5.23 5.76 -27.77
CA GLY A 261 6.49 6.14 -28.40
C GLY A 261 6.65 7.63 -28.66
N GLU A 262 5.70 8.47 -28.27
CA GLU A 262 5.88 9.92 -28.16
C GLU A 262 6.20 10.26 -26.70
N ALA A 263 7.51 10.41 -26.40
CA ALA A 263 7.94 10.86 -25.08
C ALA A 263 7.38 12.28 -24.84
N SER A 264 6.50 12.43 -23.88
CA SER A 264 5.98 13.74 -23.40
C SER A 264 6.88 14.34 -22.34
#